data_a80aebbb78630675c00d9db2ccdc9b30
#
_entry.id   a80aebbb78630675c00d9db2ccdc9b30
#
_cell.length_a   1.000
_cell.length_b   1.000
_cell.length_c   1.000
_cell.angle_alpha   90.00
_cell.angle_beta   90.00
_cell.angle_gamma   90.00
#
_symmetry.space_group_name_H-M   'P 1'
#
loop_
_entity.id
_entity.type
_entity.pdbx_description
1 polymer ?
#
loop_
_entity_poly.entity_id
_entity_poly.type
_entity_poly.pdbx_seq_one_letter_code
_entity_poly.pdbx_strand_id
1 'polypeptide(L)'
;MEEKEKHIMEADLDEETLFIVSQTFKALGDPTRIRILHLLYQKECSVNEIADILDLGQSTVSHQLRFLKNLRLVKNRRAGTTMFYSHDDKHVIQILEQMIAHARHT
;
A
#
# COMPACT_ATOMS: atom_id res chain seq x y z
N MET A 1 36.49 -6.16 11.32
CA MET A 1 35.83 -5.29 12.31
C MET A 1 34.55 -4.70 11.74
N GLU A 2 34.63 -4.02 10.63
CA GLU A 2 33.45 -3.42 10.00
C GLU A 2 32.37 -4.42 9.61
N GLU A 3 32.75 -5.55 9.02
CA GLU A 3 31.79 -6.59 8.66
C GLU A 3 31.10 -7.20 9.88
N LYS A 4 31.84 -7.39 10.96
CA LYS A 4 31.30 -7.94 12.19
C LYS A 4 30.34 -6.96 12.87
N GLU A 5 30.68 -5.68 12.86
CA GLU A 5 29.80 -4.63 13.38
C GLU A 5 28.55 -4.51 12.53
N LYS A 6 28.68 -4.58 11.19
CA LYS A 6 27.57 -4.55 10.26
C LYS A 6 26.63 -5.75 10.49
N HIS A 7 27.19 -6.95 10.70
CA HIS A 7 26.38 -8.13 11.01
C HIS A 7 25.63 -7.99 12.32
N ILE A 8 26.25 -7.43 13.35
CA ILE A 8 25.61 -7.20 14.62
C ILE A 8 24.49 -6.17 14.49
N MET A 9 24.72 -5.11 13.71
CA MET A 9 23.69 -4.08 13.45
C MET A 9 22.54 -4.61 12.60
N GLU A 10 22.82 -5.57 11.71
CA GLU A 10 21.81 -6.21 10.86
C GLU A 10 21.00 -7.27 11.61
N ALA A 11 21.45 -7.70 12.80
CA ALA A 11 20.72 -8.68 13.59
C ALA A 11 19.38 -8.15 14.07
N ASP A 12 19.24 -6.84 14.15
CA ASP A 12 17.97 -6.19 14.48
C ASP A 12 17.74 -5.02 13.55
N LEU A 13 16.49 -4.61 13.41
CA LEU A 13 16.11 -3.47 12.60
C LEU A 13 16.24 -2.18 13.39
N ASP A 14 16.64 -1.11 12.73
CA ASP A 14 16.59 0.20 13.33
C ASP A 14 15.13 0.61 13.58
N GLU A 15 14.94 1.52 14.51
CA GLU A 15 13.58 1.92 14.95
C GLU A 15 12.75 2.49 13.81
N GLU A 16 13.34 3.29 12.94
CA GLU A 16 12.63 3.90 11.82
C GLU A 16 12.14 2.84 10.84
N THR A 17 13.02 1.91 10.45
CA THR A 17 12.66 0.84 9.54
C THR A 17 11.57 -0.04 10.14
N LEU A 18 11.72 -0.42 11.40
CA LEU A 18 10.73 -1.23 12.10
C LEU A 18 9.37 -0.54 12.13
N PHE A 19 9.35 0.76 12.41
CA PHE A 19 8.12 1.55 12.43
C PHE A 19 7.44 1.55 11.07
N ILE A 20 8.19 1.83 10.00
CA ILE A 20 7.65 1.87 8.62
C ILE A 20 7.09 0.51 8.24
N VAL A 21 7.84 -0.57 8.48
CA VAL A 21 7.40 -1.94 8.15
C VAL A 21 6.13 -2.28 8.93
N SER A 22 6.11 -1.98 10.22
CA SER A 22 4.95 -2.25 11.08
C SER A 22 3.71 -1.49 10.62
N GLN A 23 3.84 -0.21 10.28
CA GLN A 23 2.73 0.60 9.78
C GLN A 23 2.23 0.07 8.43
N THR A 24 3.14 -0.37 7.57
CA THR A 24 2.77 -0.91 6.27
C THR A 24 1.96 -2.20 6.42
N PHE A 25 2.42 -3.13 7.25
CA PHE A 25 1.65 -4.36 7.51
C PHE A 25 0.31 -4.08 8.16
N LYS A 26 0.24 -3.09 9.03
CA LYS A 26 -1.01 -2.67 9.64
C LYS A 26 -1.98 -2.16 8.58
N ALA A 27 -1.49 -1.39 7.61
CA ALA A 27 -2.29 -0.94 6.47
C ALA A 27 -2.79 -2.14 5.66
N LEU A 28 -1.92 -3.11 5.40
CA LEU A 28 -2.27 -4.32 4.64
C LEU A 28 -3.19 -5.27 5.42
N GLY A 29 -3.39 -5.03 6.71
CA GLY A 29 -4.29 -5.84 7.54
C GLY A 29 -5.75 -5.45 7.45
N ASP A 30 -6.09 -4.44 6.67
CA ASP A 30 -7.47 -3.95 6.55
C ASP A 30 -8.09 -4.39 5.22
N PRO A 31 -9.24 -5.09 5.20
CA PRO A 31 -9.83 -5.59 3.96
C PRO A 31 -10.12 -4.51 2.93
N THR A 32 -10.64 -3.37 3.35
CA THR A 32 -10.95 -2.26 2.42
C THR A 32 -9.69 -1.73 1.76
N ARG A 33 -8.62 -1.56 2.52
CA ARG A 33 -7.33 -1.09 1.98
C ARG A 33 -6.71 -2.09 1.02
N ILE A 34 -6.82 -3.39 1.35
CA ILE A 34 -6.35 -4.44 0.45
C ILE A 34 -7.09 -4.38 -0.89
N ARG A 35 -8.42 -4.21 -0.86
CA ARG A 35 -9.22 -4.12 -2.08
C ARG A 35 -8.81 -2.92 -2.93
N ILE A 36 -8.61 -1.77 -2.30
CA ILE A 36 -8.18 -0.55 -3.01
C ILE A 36 -6.80 -0.74 -3.63
N LEU A 37 -5.84 -1.25 -2.87
CA LEU A 37 -4.48 -1.47 -3.36
C LEU A 37 -4.45 -2.49 -4.50
N HIS A 38 -5.21 -3.55 -4.39
CA HIS A 38 -5.30 -4.57 -5.44
C HIS A 38 -5.87 -3.99 -6.74
N LEU A 39 -6.90 -3.14 -6.63
CA LEU A 39 -7.46 -2.45 -7.80
C LEU A 39 -6.45 -1.51 -8.42
N LEU A 40 -5.79 -0.68 -7.61
CA LEU A 40 -4.81 0.31 -8.09
C LEU A 40 -3.55 -0.33 -8.67
N TYR A 41 -3.24 -1.55 -8.26
CA TYR A 41 -2.18 -2.31 -8.90
C TYR A 41 -2.53 -2.63 -10.37
N GLN A 42 -3.79 -2.90 -10.63
CA GLN A 42 -4.25 -3.29 -11.96
C GLN A 42 -4.48 -2.10 -12.89
N LYS A 43 -4.96 -0.99 -12.36
CA LYS A 43 -5.24 0.20 -13.16
C LYS A 43 -5.28 1.45 -12.30
N GLU A 44 -4.89 2.56 -12.90
CA GLU A 44 -5.03 3.88 -12.31
C GLU A 44 -6.52 4.26 -12.26
N CYS A 45 -6.99 4.78 -11.13
CA CYS A 45 -8.39 5.10 -10.92
C CYS A 45 -8.58 6.44 -10.20
N SER A 46 -9.67 7.12 -10.51
CA SER A 46 -10.16 8.25 -9.73
C SER A 46 -10.91 7.73 -8.50
N VAL A 47 -11.19 8.64 -7.55
CA VAL A 47 -12.01 8.31 -6.37
C VAL A 47 -13.36 7.71 -6.78
N ASN A 48 -14.01 8.34 -7.76
CA ASN A 48 -15.33 7.89 -8.22
C ASN A 48 -15.25 6.49 -8.83
N GLU A 49 -14.24 6.22 -9.63
CA GLU A 49 -14.04 4.91 -10.23
C GLU A 49 -13.83 3.83 -9.16
N ILE A 50 -12.99 4.12 -8.17
CA ILE A 50 -12.75 3.18 -7.06
C ILE A 50 -14.06 2.91 -6.31
N ALA A 51 -14.79 3.97 -5.98
CA ALA A 51 -16.05 3.86 -5.26
C ALA A 51 -17.06 3.00 -6.04
N ASP A 52 -17.18 3.23 -7.33
CA ASP A 52 -18.09 2.47 -8.18
C ASP A 52 -17.69 1.01 -8.33
N ILE A 53 -16.42 0.75 -8.64
CA ILE A 53 -15.92 -0.62 -8.86
C ILE A 53 -16.00 -1.46 -7.60
N LEU A 54 -15.66 -0.88 -6.45
CA LEU A 54 -15.60 -1.60 -5.19
C LEU A 54 -16.88 -1.49 -4.36
N ASP A 55 -17.85 -0.74 -4.85
CA ASP A 55 -19.12 -0.48 -4.14
C ASP A 55 -18.86 0.11 -2.74
N LEU A 56 -18.12 1.21 -2.73
CA LEU A 56 -17.77 1.94 -1.51
C LEU A 56 -18.25 3.38 -1.61
N GLY A 57 -18.47 4.01 -0.46
CA GLY A 57 -18.76 5.44 -0.43
C GLY A 57 -17.56 6.28 -0.83
N GLN A 58 -17.78 7.40 -1.49
CA GLN A 58 -16.71 8.30 -1.90
C GLN A 58 -15.90 8.82 -0.71
N SER A 59 -16.58 9.15 0.40
CA SER A 59 -15.91 9.61 1.62
C SER A 59 -14.98 8.54 2.18
N THR A 60 -15.42 7.29 2.20
CA THR A 60 -14.62 6.16 2.66
C THR A 60 -13.38 6.01 1.80
N VAL A 61 -13.55 6.03 0.48
CA VAL A 61 -12.43 5.90 -0.48
C VAL A 61 -11.44 7.04 -0.29
N SER A 62 -11.93 8.28 -0.23
CA SER A 62 -11.06 9.45 -0.05
C SER A 62 -10.25 9.37 1.24
N HIS A 63 -10.89 8.94 2.32
CA HIS A 63 -10.23 8.79 3.62
C HIS A 63 -9.12 7.72 3.55
N GLN A 64 -9.42 6.58 2.95
CA GLN A 64 -8.46 5.49 2.82
C GLN A 64 -7.29 5.88 1.91
N LEU A 65 -7.56 6.58 0.81
CA LEU A 65 -6.50 7.03 -0.11
C LEU A 65 -5.56 8.02 0.57
N ARG A 66 -6.08 8.90 1.42
CA ARG A 66 -5.24 9.83 2.18
C ARG A 66 -4.31 9.07 3.11
N PHE A 67 -4.83 8.07 3.80
CA PHE A 67 -4.05 7.22 4.68
C PHE A 67 -2.95 6.47 3.92
N LEU A 68 -3.33 5.85 2.80
CA LEU A 68 -2.39 5.10 1.97
C LEU A 68 -1.32 5.99 1.33
N LYS A 69 -1.69 7.20 0.95
CA LYS A 69 -0.74 8.16 0.39
C LYS A 69 0.27 8.62 1.44
N ASN A 70 -0.17 8.83 2.66
CA ASN A 70 0.73 9.21 3.76
C ASN A 70 1.77 8.14 4.04
N LEU A 71 1.43 6.87 3.81
CA LEU A 71 2.36 5.75 3.95
C LEU A 71 3.15 5.47 2.67
N ARG A 72 2.96 6.28 1.63
CA ARG A 72 3.61 6.14 0.32
C ARG A 72 3.30 4.80 -0.36
N LEU A 73 2.10 4.29 -0.13
CA LEU A 73 1.62 3.07 -0.79
C LEU A 73 0.87 3.39 -2.08
N VAL A 74 0.34 4.60 -2.18
CA VAL A 74 -0.27 5.12 -3.41
C VAL A 74 0.27 6.50 -3.70
N LYS A 75 0.19 6.89 -4.97
CA LYS A 75 0.51 8.23 -5.45
C LYS A 75 -0.67 8.74 -6.25
N ASN A 76 -0.68 10.04 -6.50
CA ASN A 76 -1.74 10.65 -7.29
C ASN A 76 -1.18 11.61 -8.32
N ARG A 77 -1.98 11.87 -9.34
CA ARG A 77 -1.70 12.91 -10.33
C ARG A 77 -3.03 13.57 -10.72
N ARG A 78 -2.95 14.82 -11.10
CA ARG A 78 -4.12 15.57 -11.56
C ARG A 78 -4.16 15.56 -13.08
N ALA A 79 -5.34 15.30 -13.63
CA ALA A 79 -5.62 15.44 -15.06
C ALA A 79 -6.91 16.24 -15.18
N GLY A 80 -6.77 17.51 -15.58
CA GLY A 80 -7.92 18.45 -15.59
C GLY A 80 -8.39 18.70 -14.16
N THR A 81 -9.66 18.44 -13.89
CA THR A 81 -10.25 18.59 -12.56
C THR A 81 -10.30 17.29 -11.78
N THR A 82 -9.78 16.20 -12.37
CA THR A 82 -9.85 14.87 -11.78
C THR A 82 -8.49 14.45 -11.21
N MET A 83 -8.51 13.90 -10.01
CA MET A 83 -7.34 13.32 -9.39
C MET A 83 -7.37 11.81 -9.59
N PHE A 84 -6.28 11.26 -10.14
CA PHE A 84 -6.11 9.83 -10.35
C PHE A 84 -5.09 9.25 -9.38
N TYR A 85 -5.36 8.04 -8.93
CA TYR A 85 -4.50 7.33 -7.98
C TYR A 85 -3.96 6.06 -8.58
N SER A 86 -2.72 5.72 -8.20
CA SER A 86 -2.07 4.48 -8.62
C SER A 86 -1.14 4.00 -7.51
N HIS A 87 -0.67 2.77 -7.62
CA HIS A 87 0.29 2.24 -6.65
C HIS A 87 1.62 3.00 -6.76
N ASP A 88 2.30 3.15 -5.63
CA ASP A 88 3.58 3.88 -5.57
C ASP A 88 4.78 2.95 -5.48
N ASP A 89 4.69 1.91 -4.65
CA ASP A 89 5.83 1.06 -4.31
C ASP A 89 5.65 -0.36 -4.82
N LYS A 90 6.58 -0.78 -5.69
CA LYS A 90 6.59 -2.14 -6.25
C LYS A 90 6.79 -3.21 -5.18
N HIS A 91 7.56 -2.90 -4.14
CA HIS A 91 7.85 -3.88 -3.09
C HIS A 91 6.59 -4.28 -2.34
N VAL A 92 5.77 -3.30 -1.98
CA VAL A 92 4.52 -3.56 -1.26
C VAL A 92 3.54 -4.33 -2.14
N ILE A 93 3.45 -3.99 -3.41
CA ILE A 93 2.59 -4.69 -4.36
C ILE A 93 3.03 -6.15 -4.52
N GLN A 94 4.33 -6.41 -4.56
CA GLN A 94 4.86 -7.78 -4.64
C GLN A 94 4.48 -8.59 -3.40
N ILE A 95 4.55 -7.99 -2.22
CA ILE A 95 4.12 -8.64 -0.98
C ILE A 95 2.63 -8.97 -1.06
N LEU A 96 1.81 -8.03 -1.49
CA LEU A 96 0.38 -8.23 -1.62
C LEU A 96 0.06 -9.35 -2.61
N GLU A 97 0.71 -9.37 -3.77
CA GLU A 97 0.53 -10.42 -4.77
C GLU A 97 0.90 -11.79 -4.20
N GLN A 98 2.00 -11.89 -3.46
CA GLN A 98 2.43 -13.13 -2.85
C GLN A 98 1.42 -13.62 -1.82
N MET A 99 0.86 -12.72 -1.02
CA MET A 99 -0.15 -13.09 -0.03
C MET A 99 -1.46 -13.53 -0.69
N ILE A 100 -1.86 -12.87 -1.77
CA ILE A 100 -3.05 -13.27 -2.52
C ILE A 100 -2.84 -14.66 -3.13
N ALA A 101 -1.69 -14.91 -3.73
CA ALA A 101 -1.36 -16.21 -4.29
C ALA A 101 -1.38 -17.29 -3.21
N HIS A 102 -0.80 -17.01 -2.05
CA HIS A 102 -0.83 -17.92 -0.91
C HIS A 102 -2.27 -18.27 -0.50
N ALA A 103 -3.11 -17.25 -0.36
CA ALA A 103 -4.50 -17.44 0.05
C ALA A 103 -5.29 -18.30 -0.96
N ARG A 104 -5.02 -18.12 -2.26
CA ARG A 104 -5.69 -18.86 -3.33
C ARG A 104 -5.22 -20.30 -3.47
N HIS A 105 -4.08 -20.63 -2.87
CA HIS A 105 -3.54 -22.00 -2.89
C HIS A 105 -3.86 -22.78 -1.61
N THR A 106 -4.56 -22.17 -0.66
CA THR A 106 -5.00 -22.88 0.57
C THR A 106 -6.45 -23.44 0.45
#